data_accc5481c58d20529ecfec1a12586944
#
_entry.id   accc5481c58d20529ecfec1a12586944
#
_cell.length_a   1.000
_cell.length_b   1.000
_cell.length_c   1.000
_cell.angle_alpha   90.00
_cell.angle_beta   90.00
_cell.angle_gamma   90.00
#
_symmetry.space_group_name_H-M   'P 1'
#
loop_
_entity.id
_entity.type
_entity.pdbx_description
1 polymer ?
#
loop_
_entity_poly.entity_id
_entity_poly.type
_entity_poly.pdbx_seq_one_letter_code
_entity_poly.pdbx_strand_id
1 'polypeptide(L)'
;MPPAPTADVVVAAMPVLRVESAERSVRFYCGRLGFRQDWWHQASPEEPATVSVSRGGAGLILTERTDLGREGQVCVWTIELATLFAEWGSLEDVALEHGPTPMPWGLTEMAFRDPDGNRIRVAQPTGCQT
;
A
#
# COMPACT_ATOMS: atom_id res chain seq x y z
N MET A 1 25.22 -3.86 31.27
CA MET A 1 24.85 -3.03 30.15
C MET A 1 23.80 -3.70 29.31
N PRO A 2 22.68 -3.09 29.17
CA PRO A 2 21.69 -3.69 28.30
C PRO A 2 22.23 -3.74 26.89
N PRO A 3 21.87 -4.73 26.14
CA PRO A 3 22.23 -4.75 24.73
C PRO A 3 21.64 -3.51 24.05
N ALA A 4 22.31 -3.02 23.07
CA ALA A 4 21.75 -1.98 22.27
C ALA A 4 20.35 -2.44 21.82
N PRO A 5 19.36 -1.57 21.87
CA PRO A 5 18.03 -1.96 21.42
C PRO A 5 18.10 -2.15 19.93
N THR A 6 18.39 -3.37 19.54
CA THR A 6 18.56 -3.70 18.15
C THR A 6 17.23 -3.72 17.45
N ALA A 7 16.22 -4.16 18.16
CA ALA A 7 14.89 -4.25 17.59
C ALA A 7 13.88 -4.10 18.70
N ASP A 8 12.92 -3.27 18.45
CA ASP A 8 11.72 -3.29 19.24
C ASP A 8 10.99 -4.60 18.97
N VAL A 9 10.12 -5.00 19.86
CA VAL A 9 9.25 -6.15 19.63
C VAL A 9 8.14 -5.83 18.65
N VAL A 10 7.89 -4.54 18.40
CA VAL A 10 6.96 -4.09 17.37
C VAL A 10 7.75 -3.97 16.06
N VAL A 11 7.39 -4.75 15.05
CA VAL A 11 8.17 -4.88 13.83
C VAL A 11 7.60 -4.07 12.69
N ALA A 12 6.29 -4.01 12.60
CA ALA A 12 5.61 -3.31 11.50
C ALA A 12 4.16 -3.10 11.83
N ALA A 13 3.52 -2.23 11.08
CA ALA A 13 2.08 -2.07 11.07
C ALA A 13 1.59 -2.44 9.68
N MET A 14 0.47 -3.15 9.62
CA MET A 14 -0.11 -3.58 8.35
C MET A 14 -1.54 -3.06 8.27
N PRO A 15 -1.79 -2.02 7.48
CA PRO A 15 -3.16 -1.55 7.27
C PRO A 15 -4.01 -2.62 6.62
N VAL A 16 -5.28 -2.64 6.98
CA VAL A 16 -6.24 -3.59 6.44
C VAL A 16 -7.24 -2.80 5.61
N LEU A 17 -7.31 -3.11 4.33
CA LEU A 17 -8.19 -2.43 3.40
C LEU A 17 -9.27 -3.38 2.90
N ARG A 18 -10.49 -2.87 2.83
CA ARG A 18 -11.59 -3.66 2.28
C ARG A 18 -11.56 -3.62 0.76
N VAL A 19 -11.70 -4.80 0.16
CA VAL A 19 -11.76 -4.95 -1.29
C VAL A 19 -12.97 -5.80 -1.67
N GLU A 20 -13.46 -5.59 -2.88
CA GLU A 20 -14.59 -6.36 -3.41
C GLU A 20 -14.13 -7.75 -3.83
N SER A 21 -12.95 -7.84 -4.42
CA SER A 21 -12.39 -9.09 -4.91
C SER A 21 -10.91 -9.15 -4.58
N ALA A 22 -10.53 -10.08 -3.72
CA ALA A 22 -9.13 -10.28 -3.36
C ALA A 22 -8.31 -10.68 -4.59
N GLU A 23 -8.89 -11.47 -5.48
CA GLU A 23 -8.21 -11.89 -6.70
C GLU A 23 -7.90 -10.70 -7.60
N ARG A 24 -8.86 -9.80 -7.81
CA ARG A 24 -8.65 -8.59 -8.57
C ARG A 24 -7.62 -7.69 -7.91
N SER A 25 -7.66 -7.59 -6.59
CA SER A 25 -6.71 -6.77 -5.84
C SER A 25 -5.29 -7.30 -5.94
N VAL A 26 -5.11 -8.61 -5.90
CA VAL A 26 -3.79 -9.20 -6.11
C VAL A 26 -3.27 -8.87 -7.50
N ARG A 27 -4.11 -8.92 -8.52
CA ARG A 27 -3.69 -8.53 -9.87
C ARG A 27 -3.23 -7.07 -9.92
N PHE A 28 -3.90 -6.20 -9.16
CA PHE A 28 -3.53 -4.80 -9.11
C PHE A 28 -2.24 -4.59 -8.31
N TYR A 29 -2.22 -5.00 -7.06
CA TYR A 29 -1.06 -4.74 -6.19
C TYR A 29 0.17 -5.52 -6.63
N CYS A 30 0.02 -6.76 -7.02
CA CYS A 30 1.16 -7.57 -7.43
C CYS A 30 1.48 -7.40 -8.90
N GLY A 31 0.47 -7.33 -9.75
CA GLY A 31 0.68 -7.22 -11.18
C GLY A 31 1.05 -5.83 -11.66
N ARG A 32 0.56 -4.78 -11.01
CA ARG A 32 0.84 -3.39 -11.42
C ARG A 32 1.81 -2.68 -10.49
N LEU A 33 1.65 -2.84 -9.19
CA LEU A 33 2.45 -2.07 -8.23
C LEU A 33 3.72 -2.79 -7.77
N GLY A 34 3.93 -4.02 -8.19
CA GLY A 34 5.17 -4.74 -7.88
C GLY A 34 5.21 -5.32 -6.46
N PHE A 35 4.08 -5.44 -5.82
CA PHE A 35 4.01 -6.14 -4.53
C PHE A 35 4.10 -7.64 -4.77
N ARG A 36 4.39 -8.38 -3.72
CA ARG A 36 4.33 -9.85 -3.75
C ARG A 36 3.21 -10.30 -2.82
N GLN A 37 2.60 -11.43 -3.15
CA GLN A 37 1.61 -12.04 -2.29
C GLN A 37 2.34 -12.86 -1.23
N ASP A 38 2.05 -12.59 0.05
CA ASP A 38 2.68 -13.31 1.14
C ASP A 38 1.85 -14.51 1.59
N TRP A 39 0.54 -14.33 1.72
CA TRP A 39 -0.35 -15.44 2.04
C TRP A 39 -1.78 -15.10 1.58
N TRP A 40 -2.56 -16.16 1.49
CA TRP A 40 -3.98 -16.10 1.11
C TRP A 40 -4.75 -16.99 2.06
N HIS A 41 -5.83 -16.47 2.63
CA HIS A 41 -6.71 -17.25 3.49
C HIS A 41 -8.15 -17.14 3.02
N GLN A 42 -8.80 -18.28 2.88
CA GLN A 42 -10.22 -18.35 2.55
C GLN A 42 -10.72 -19.70 3.08
N ALA A 43 -11.67 -19.64 4.01
CA ALA A 43 -12.11 -20.87 4.70
C ALA A 43 -12.82 -21.83 3.74
N SER A 44 -13.56 -21.29 2.78
CA SER A 44 -14.21 -22.06 1.73
C SER A 44 -14.46 -21.14 0.55
N PRO A 45 -14.80 -21.68 -0.64
CA PRO A 45 -15.02 -20.82 -1.82
C PRO A 45 -16.10 -19.77 -1.64
N GLU A 46 -17.06 -19.99 -0.75
CA GLU A 46 -18.15 -19.03 -0.49
C GLU A 46 -17.81 -18.02 0.59
N GLU A 47 -16.70 -18.21 1.31
CA GLU A 47 -16.31 -17.33 2.38
C GLU A 47 -15.44 -16.20 1.87
N PRO A 48 -15.39 -15.07 2.60
CA PRO A 48 -14.52 -13.97 2.22
C PRO A 48 -13.05 -14.39 2.22
N ALA A 49 -12.32 -13.93 1.21
CA ALA A 49 -10.88 -14.14 1.15
C ALA A 49 -10.16 -12.96 1.77
N THR A 50 -9.03 -13.25 2.39
CA THR A 50 -8.13 -12.23 2.93
C THR A 50 -6.72 -12.56 2.45
N VAL A 51 -6.00 -11.56 1.95
CA VAL A 51 -4.67 -11.76 1.37
C VAL A 51 -3.72 -10.71 1.92
N SER A 52 -2.48 -11.11 2.12
CA SER A 52 -1.42 -10.19 2.50
C SER A 52 -0.48 -9.98 1.34
N VAL A 53 -0.17 -8.71 1.07
CA VAL A 53 0.78 -8.35 0.02
C VAL A 53 1.84 -7.42 0.62
N SER A 54 3.05 -7.45 0.08
CA SER A 54 4.11 -6.58 0.58
C SER A 54 5.08 -6.21 -0.52
N ARG A 55 5.73 -5.06 -0.33
CA ARG A 55 6.85 -4.61 -1.16
C ARG A 55 7.82 -3.88 -0.24
N GLY A 56 9.05 -4.38 -0.16
CA GLY A 56 10.00 -3.84 0.79
C GLY A 56 9.45 -3.93 2.21
N GLY A 57 9.47 -2.83 2.93
CA GLY A 57 8.95 -2.77 4.29
C GLY A 57 7.45 -2.47 4.37
N ALA A 58 6.78 -2.26 3.25
CA ALA A 58 5.36 -1.93 3.24
C ALA A 58 4.52 -3.20 3.08
N GLY A 59 3.59 -3.42 4.01
CA GLY A 59 2.68 -4.55 3.94
C GLY A 59 1.25 -4.09 4.02
N LEU A 60 0.36 -4.77 3.31
CA LEU A 60 -1.07 -4.48 3.32
C LEU A 60 -1.83 -5.78 3.44
N ILE A 61 -2.93 -5.73 4.18
CA ILE A 61 -3.89 -6.84 4.22
C ILE A 61 -5.12 -6.39 3.47
N LEU A 62 -5.55 -7.18 2.49
CA LEU A 62 -6.68 -6.88 1.63
C LEU A 62 -7.75 -7.91 1.92
N THR A 63 -8.95 -7.46 2.30
CA THR A 63 -9.97 -8.39 2.75
C THR A 63 -11.33 -8.13 2.12
N GLU A 64 -12.00 -9.21 1.76
CA GLU A 64 -13.38 -9.17 1.27
C GLU A 64 -14.39 -9.10 2.42
N ARG A 65 -13.94 -9.15 3.66
CA ARG A 65 -14.84 -9.11 4.81
C ARG A 65 -15.65 -7.82 4.82
N THR A 66 -16.92 -7.94 5.14
CA THR A 66 -17.85 -6.80 5.06
C THR A 66 -17.99 -6.04 6.38
N ASP A 67 -17.32 -6.49 7.44
CA ASP A 67 -17.31 -5.79 8.72
C ASP A 67 -16.33 -4.62 8.74
N LEU A 68 -15.60 -4.41 7.65
CA LEU A 68 -14.66 -3.31 7.51
C LEU A 68 -15.24 -2.25 6.58
N GLY A 69 -14.98 -0.98 6.87
CA GLY A 69 -15.45 0.12 6.03
C GLY A 69 -14.75 0.17 4.68
N ARG A 70 -15.44 0.73 3.70
CA ARG A 70 -14.91 0.92 2.35
C ARG A 70 -14.04 2.17 2.27
N GLU A 71 -13.27 2.27 1.18
CA GLU A 71 -12.48 3.45 0.85
C GLU A 71 -11.52 3.84 1.97
N GLY A 72 -10.75 2.88 2.40
CA GLY A 72 -9.70 3.11 3.36
C GLY A 72 -8.57 3.93 2.76
N GLN A 73 -7.62 4.29 3.59
CA GLN A 73 -6.48 5.08 3.17
C GLN A 73 -5.22 4.56 3.83
N VAL A 74 -4.14 4.58 3.08
CA VAL A 74 -2.82 4.22 3.59
C VAL A 74 -1.80 5.20 3.04
N CYS A 75 -0.75 5.46 3.83
CA CYS A 75 0.37 6.26 3.37
C CYS A 75 1.61 5.36 3.33
N VAL A 76 2.11 5.16 2.14
CA VAL A 76 3.33 4.39 1.92
C VAL A 76 4.52 5.35 1.98
N TRP A 77 5.49 5.03 2.80
CA TRP A 77 6.68 5.85 2.95
C TRP A 77 7.76 5.36 1.99
N THR A 78 8.38 6.25 1.24
CA THR A 78 9.44 5.90 0.29
C THR A 78 10.61 6.85 0.41
N ILE A 79 11.76 6.43 -0.08
CA ILE A 79 12.92 7.29 -0.21
C ILE A 79 13.19 7.64 -1.67
N GLU A 80 12.38 7.11 -2.60
CA GLU A 80 12.55 7.36 -4.03
C GLU A 80 11.22 7.56 -4.72
N LEU A 81 10.55 8.64 -4.35
CA LEU A 81 9.23 8.94 -4.90
C LEU A 81 9.26 9.10 -6.42
N ALA A 82 10.29 9.75 -6.95
CA ALA A 82 10.40 9.96 -8.39
C ALA A 82 10.48 8.63 -9.15
N THR A 83 11.16 7.65 -8.58
CA THR A 83 11.25 6.31 -9.19
C THR A 83 9.89 5.64 -9.23
N LEU A 84 9.16 5.70 -8.12
CA LEU A 84 7.82 5.12 -8.07
C LEU A 84 6.84 5.85 -8.97
N PHE A 85 6.96 7.17 -9.04
CA PHE A 85 6.11 7.95 -9.94
C PHE A 85 6.37 7.56 -11.41
N ALA A 86 7.62 7.35 -11.79
CA ALA A 86 7.94 6.90 -13.13
C ALA A 86 7.38 5.50 -13.39
N GLU A 87 7.48 4.62 -12.40
CA GLU A 87 7.00 3.25 -12.53
C GLU A 87 5.46 3.17 -12.60
N TRP A 88 4.78 3.85 -11.69
CA TRP A 88 3.32 3.74 -11.53
C TRP A 88 2.53 4.77 -12.33
N GLY A 89 3.06 5.97 -12.46
CA GLY A 89 2.37 7.05 -13.13
C GLY A 89 2.18 6.83 -14.64
N SER A 90 2.95 5.93 -15.23
CA SER A 90 2.83 5.59 -16.65
C SER A 90 1.82 4.48 -16.91
N LEU A 91 1.28 3.85 -15.87
CA LEU A 91 0.32 2.76 -16.04
C LEU A 91 -1.07 3.33 -16.28
N GLU A 92 -1.70 2.90 -17.36
CA GLU A 92 -3.01 3.43 -17.76
C GLU A 92 -4.10 3.11 -16.75
N ASP A 93 -4.00 1.99 -16.08
CA ASP A 93 -5.01 1.53 -15.15
C ASP A 93 -4.74 1.92 -13.70
N VAL A 94 -3.73 2.76 -13.45
CA VAL A 94 -3.52 3.37 -12.14
C VAL A 94 -4.12 4.77 -12.17
N ALA A 95 -5.18 4.97 -11.40
CA ALA A 95 -5.92 6.22 -11.38
C ALA A 95 -5.22 7.25 -10.49
N LEU A 96 -4.20 7.90 -11.03
CA LEU A 96 -3.42 8.88 -10.30
C LEU A 96 -4.26 10.13 -10.03
N GLU A 97 -4.40 10.49 -8.75
CA GLU A 97 -5.11 11.72 -8.37
C GLU A 97 -4.23 12.95 -8.61
N HIS A 98 -2.95 12.83 -8.23
CA HIS A 98 -1.97 13.87 -8.51
C HIS A 98 -0.58 13.28 -8.46
N GLY A 99 0.32 13.88 -9.21
CA GLY A 99 1.74 13.52 -9.18
C GLY A 99 2.42 14.11 -7.95
N PRO A 100 3.75 13.96 -7.84
CA PRO A 100 4.50 14.43 -6.69
C PRO A 100 4.25 15.91 -6.43
N THR A 101 3.76 16.23 -5.24
CA THR A 101 3.38 17.58 -4.86
C THR A 101 3.86 17.85 -3.43
N PRO A 102 4.61 18.94 -3.19
CA PRO A 102 4.97 19.31 -1.82
C PRO A 102 3.73 19.69 -1.03
N MET A 103 3.61 19.11 0.17
CA MET A 103 2.49 19.38 1.06
C MET A 103 2.91 20.31 2.18
N PRO A 104 1.95 21.05 2.77
CA PRO A 104 2.29 22.01 3.85
C PRO A 104 2.93 21.36 5.07
N TRP A 105 2.77 20.08 5.26
CA TRP A 105 3.31 19.38 6.42
C TRP A 105 4.70 18.79 6.21
N GLY A 106 5.38 19.19 5.14
CA GLY A 106 6.80 18.84 4.94
C GLY A 106 7.04 17.53 4.18
N LEU A 107 6.02 16.96 3.59
CA LEU A 107 6.14 15.77 2.76
C LEU A 107 5.84 16.12 1.31
N THR A 108 6.49 15.43 0.40
CA THR A 108 6.12 15.46 -1.01
C THR A 108 5.39 14.15 -1.28
N GLU A 109 4.18 14.25 -1.82
CA GLU A 109 3.29 13.09 -1.97
C GLU A 109 2.70 13.00 -3.35
N MET A 110 2.46 11.78 -3.78
CA MET A 110 1.53 11.50 -4.87
C MET A 110 0.44 10.60 -4.32
N ALA A 111 -0.69 10.53 -5.00
CA ALA A 111 -1.81 9.72 -4.54
C ALA A 111 -2.56 9.11 -5.72
N PHE A 112 -3.06 7.91 -5.49
CA PHE A 112 -3.90 7.23 -6.47
C PHE A 112 -4.91 6.36 -5.72
N ARG A 113 -5.89 5.83 -6.46
CA ARG A 113 -6.90 4.94 -5.93
C ARG A 113 -6.68 3.53 -6.45
N ASP A 114 -6.91 2.54 -5.59
CA ASP A 114 -6.95 1.17 -6.05
C ASP A 114 -8.33 0.89 -6.70
N PRO A 115 -8.56 -0.30 -7.26
CA PRO A 115 -9.84 -0.59 -7.93
C PRO A 115 -11.07 -0.48 -7.03
N ASP A 116 -10.89 -0.49 -5.73
CA ASP A 116 -11.99 -0.40 -4.78
C ASP A 116 -12.15 1.00 -4.18
N GLY A 117 -11.38 1.97 -4.68
CA GLY A 117 -11.44 3.33 -4.18
C GLY A 117 -10.61 3.58 -2.93
N ASN A 118 -9.85 2.60 -2.47
CA ASN A 118 -8.91 2.83 -1.38
C ASN A 118 -7.83 3.78 -1.84
N ARG A 119 -7.54 4.78 -1.03
CA ARG A 119 -6.58 5.82 -1.39
C ARG A 119 -5.19 5.44 -0.93
N ILE A 120 -4.27 5.42 -1.87
CA ILE A 120 -2.87 5.13 -1.60
C ILE A 120 -2.08 6.41 -1.76
N ARG A 121 -1.59 6.93 -0.64
CA ARG A 121 -0.68 8.06 -0.65
C ARG A 121 0.74 7.50 -0.60
N VAL A 122 1.64 8.11 -1.34
CA VAL A 122 3.05 7.71 -1.35
C VAL A 122 3.86 8.96 -1.07
N ALA A 123 4.66 8.93 -0.02
CA ALA A 123 5.26 10.13 0.54
C ALA A 123 6.73 9.97 0.85
N GLN A 124 7.46 11.06 0.71
CA GLN A 124 8.83 11.17 1.23
C GLN A 124 9.02 12.60 1.76
N PRO A 125 9.97 12.83 2.66
CA PRO A 125 10.22 14.17 3.17
C PRO A 125 10.58 15.12 2.04
N THR A 126 9.99 16.32 2.05
CA THR A 126 10.32 17.36 1.09
C THR A 126 11.79 17.78 1.31
N GLY A 127 12.52 17.92 0.22
CA GLY A 127 13.94 18.27 0.31
C GLY A 127 14.85 17.08 0.52
N CYS A 128 14.30 15.87 0.64
CA CYS A 128 15.10 14.65 0.72
C CYS A 128 15.82 14.46 -0.62
N GLN A 129 17.13 14.40 -0.56
CA GLN A 129 17.95 14.18 -1.75
C GLN A 129 18.30 12.72 -1.84
N THR A 130 17.96 12.12 -2.90
CA THR A 130 18.25 10.70 -3.12
C THR A 130 19.18 10.52 -4.29
#